data_19c0f19b38765fac92fca1c86f2ca294
#
_entry.id   19c0f19b38765fac92fca1c86f2ca294
#
_cell.length_a   1.000
_cell.length_b   1.000
_cell.length_c   1.000
_cell.angle_alpha   90.00
_cell.angle_beta   90.00
_cell.angle_gamma   90.00
#
_symmetry.space_group_name_H-M   'P 1'
#
loop_
_entity.id
_entity.type
_entity.pdbx_description
1 polymer ?
#
loop_
_entity_poly.entity_id
_entity_poly.type
_entity_poly.pdbx_seq_one_letter_code
_entity_poly.pdbx_strand_id
1 'polypeptide(L)'
;IFILSCTASKNTFGKKYEILDIDSLGSKSYVAAIRNIDISEFKEGELKKENISVKYRLFSPEVSSKSQKFPLVLVFHGSGAIGNDNTKQMYALVKNWITPENKEKYPAYILAPQFPIRSSNYHLDPNRNVLASESNEHLDLVLQYIDSLKKQLPIDGSRIYVMGFSMGGSTTMNALSKRPDLFAAGINISGISQFDKMEDLKNIPLWYIHGSLDTDNSPKSNLQFFEEMKGNGKIFFWDCKDKWHNNIASKELIDTIPKWLFKQQKK
;
A
#
# COMPACT_ATOMS: atom_id res chain seq x y z
N ILE A 1 -11.07 3.14 -45.33
CA ILE A 1 -10.06 3.86 -44.50
C ILE A 1 -10.19 3.26 -43.11
N PHE A 2 -9.34 2.28 -42.79
CA PHE A 2 -9.22 1.73 -41.45
C PHE A 2 -8.33 2.64 -40.63
N ILE A 3 -8.87 3.30 -39.61
CA ILE A 3 -8.08 4.01 -38.61
C ILE A 3 -7.63 2.93 -37.60
N LEU A 4 -6.39 2.46 -37.72
CA LEU A 4 -5.73 1.71 -36.68
C LEU A 4 -5.51 2.67 -35.48
N SER A 5 -6.30 2.51 -34.43
CA SER A 5 -6.00 3.10 -33.14
C SER A 5 -4.80 2.34 -32.55
N CYS A 6 -3.63 2.92 -32.71
CA CYS A 6 -2.43 2.45 -32.07
C CYS A 6 -2.53 2.82 -30.57
N THR A 7 -3.06 1.92 -29.76
CA THR A 7 -2.89 1.99 -28.30
C THR A 7 -1.44 1.62 -27.99
N ALA A 8 -0.59 2.64 -28.00
CA ALA A 8 0.76 2.50 -27.47
C ALA A 8 0.64 2.11 -25.99
N SER A 9 1.06 0.90 -25.67
CA SER A 9 1.34 0.48 -24.30
C SER A 9 2.39 1.44 -23.74
N LYS A 10 1.94 2.48 -23.04
CA LYS A 10 2.83 3.41 -22.36
C LYS A 10 3.56 2.63 -21.27
N ASN A 11 4.88 2.65 -21.36
CA ASN A 11 5.77 2.07 -20.35
C ASN A 11 5.67 2.99 -19.12
N THR A 12 4.68 2.72 -18.26
CA THR A 12 4.19 3.58 -17.17
C THR A 12 5.23 3.84 -16.07
N PHE A 13 6.39 3.20 -16.10
CA PHE A 13 7.43 3.34 -15.08
C PHE A 13 8.72 4.01 -15.57
N GLY A 14 8.69 4.65 -16.76
CA GLY A 14 9.83 5.38 -17.28
C GLY A 14 10.02 6.80 -16.74
N LYS A 15 8.96 7.39 -16.19
CA LYS A 15 8.96 8.75 -15.63
C LYS A 15 8.76 8.69 -14.12
N LYS A 16 9.56 9.45 -13.38
CA LYS A 16 9.45 9.54 -11.91
C LYS A 16 8.17 10.28 -11.47
N TYR A 17 7.73 11.27 -12.21
CA TYR A 17 6.48 12.00 -12.01
C TYR A 17 5.61 11.86 -13.25
N GLU A 18 4.38 11.45 -13.08
CA GLU A 18 3.43 11.23 -14.17
C GLU A 18 2.04 11.75 -13.79
N ILE A 19 1.47 12.59 -14.67
CA ILE A 19 0.08 13.04 -14.56
C ILE A 19 -0.79 12.01 -15.29
N LEU A 20 -1.75 11.44 -14.57
CA LEU A 20 -2.62 10.41 -15.10
C LEU A 20 -4.08 10.85 -15.11
N ASP A 21 -4.72 10.69 -16.24
CA ASP A 21 -6.18 10.79 -16.35
C ASP A 21 -6.78 9.38 -16.20
N ILE A 22 -7.04 8.99 -14.95
CA ILE A 22 -7.57 7.66 -14.64
C ILE A 22 -9.09 7.62 -14.81
N ASP A 23 -9.61 6.57 -15.44
CA ASP A 23 -11.04 6.34 -15.58
C ASP A 23 -11.63 5.67 -14.32
N SER A 24 -11.77 6.45 -13.25
CA SER A 24 -12.41 5.97 -12.02
C SER A 24 -13.93 5.75 -12.17
N LEU A 25 -14.57 6.44 -13.09
CA LEU A 25 -16.01 6.30 -13.32
C LEU A 25 -16.33 5.01 -14.08
N GLY A 26 -15.65 4.74 -15.19
CA GLY A 26 -15.80 3.50 -15.96
C GLY A 26 -15.31 2.27 -15.18
N SER A 27 -14.44 2.47 -14.17
CA SER A 27 -13.95 1.38 -13.32
C SER A 27 -14.88 1.00 -12.16
N LYS A 28 -16.00 1.69 -11.94
CA LYS A 28 -16.88 1.45 -10.77
C LYS A 28 -17.38 0.01 -10.67
N SER A 29 -17.83 -0.58 -11.78
CA SER A 29 -18.29 -1.98 -11.80
C SER A 29 -17.17 -2.97 -11.49
N TYR A 30 -15.98 -2.73 -12.02
CA TYR A 30 -14.79 -3.55 -11.75
C TYR A 30 -14.39 -3.49 -10.28
N VAL A 31 -14.31 -2.29 -9.71
CA VAL A 31 -13.98 -2.09 -8.29
C VAL A 31 -15.05 -2.71 -7.39
N ALA A 32 -16.33 -2.60 -7.76
CA ALA A 32 -17.43 -3.20 -7.02
C ALA A 32 -17.36 -4.74 -7.06
N ALA A 33 -17.03 -5.33 -8.21
CA ALA A 33 -16.84 -6.78 -8.32
C ALA A 33 -15.74 -7.28 -7.36
N ILE A 34 -14.61 -6.57 -7.29
CA ILE A 34 -13.53 -6.91 -6.35
C ILE A 34 -14.00 -6.76 -4.89
N ARG A 35 -14.76 -5.70 -4.56
CA ARG A 35 -15.30 -5.51 -3.20
C ARG A 35 -16.22 -6.65 -2.75
N ASN A 36 -16.88 -7.32 -3.69
CA ASN A 36 -17.80 -8.44 -3.42
C ASN A 36 -17.11 -9.81 -3.35
N ILE A 37 -15.81 -9.90 -3.59
CA ILE A 37 -15.06 -11.17 -3.41
C ILE A 37 -15.20 -11.62 -1.96
N ASP A 38 -15.50 -12.91 -1.78
CA ASP A 38 -15.55 -13.56 -0.47
C ASP A 38 -14.19 -13.56 0.22
N ILE A 39 -14.19 -13.41 1.53
CA ILE A 39 -12.98 -13.34 2.36
C ILE A 39 -12.74 -14.59 3.20
N SER A 40 -13.49 -15.66 2.99
CA SER A 40 -13.38 -16.91 3.75
C SER A 40 -11.99 -17.56 3.66
N GLU A 41 -11.24 -17.31 2.58
CA GLU A 41 -9.85 -17.76 2.43
C GLU A 41 -8.87 -17.03 3.39
N PHE A 42 -9.26 -15.90 3.98
CA PHE A 42 -8.44 -15.20 4.97
C PHE A 42 -8.65 -15.74 6.38
N LYS A 43 -7.62 -16.26 7.00
CA LYS A 43 -7.64 -16.65 8.42
C LYS A 43 -7.70 -15.41 9.31
N GLU A 44 -8.52 -15.49 10.34
CA GLU A 44 -8.61 -14.48 11.39
C GLU A 44 -7.51 -14.65 12.42
N GLY A 45 -7.06 -13.53 12.98
CA GLY A 45 -6.15 -13.54 14.12
C GLY A 45 -6.22 -12.24 14.90
N GLU A 46 -5.58 -12.24 16.05
CA GLU A 46 -5.44 -11.09 16.92
C GLU A 46 -4.03 -11.05 17.52
N LEU A 47 -3.39 -9.89 17.41
CA LEU A 47 -2.13 -9.58 18.09
C LEU A 47 -2.46 -8.93 19.43
N LYS A 48 -1.76 -9.34 20.48
CA LYS A 48 -1.93 -8.77 21.82
C LYS A 48 -0.59 -8.50 22.47
N LYS A 49 -0.48 -7.34 23.08
CA LYS A 49 0.65 -6.96 23.92
C LYS A 49 0.15 -5.99 24.97
N GLU A 50 0.21 -6.37 26.25
CA GLU A 50 -0.32 -5.56 27.36
C GLU A 50 -1.78 -5.15 27.12
N ASN A 51 -2.05 -3.84 27.04
CA ASN A 51 -3.38 -3.28 26.81
C ASN A 51 -3.68 -3.00 25.33
N ILE A 52 -2.79 -3.42 24.42
CA ILE A 52 -2.93 -3.16 22.99
C ILE A 52 -3.36 -4.44 22.28
N SER A 53 -4.35 -4.33 21.41
CA SER A 53 -4.67 -5.40 20.49
C SER A 53 -4.90 -4.89 19.07
N VAL A 54 -4.55 -5.73 18.07
CA VAL A 54 -4.80 -5.48 16.66
C VAL A 54 -5.31 -6.77 16.03
N LYS A 55 -6.55 -6.75 15.56
CA LYS A 55 -7.09 -7.85 14.77
C LYS A 55 -6.51 -7.84 13.36
N TYR A 56 -6.43 -8.99 12.71
CA TYR A 56 -5.94 -9.09 11.35
C TYR A 56 -6.62 -10.21 10.57
N ARG A 57 -6.51 -10.11 9.26
CA ARG A 57 -6.78 -11.18 8.30
C ARG A 57 -5.50 -11.56 7.59
N LEU A 58 -5.24 -12.86 7.44
CA LEU A 58 -4.06 -13.39 6.76
C LEU A 58 -4.49 -14.40 5.68
N PHE A 59 -4.18 -14.09 4.43
CA PHE A 59 -4.25 -15.04 3.32
C PHE A 59 -2.90 -15.74 3.15
N SER A 60 -2.94 -17.03 2.85
CA SER A 60 -1.77 -17.84 2.56
C SER A 60 -1.88 -18.41 1.15
N PRO A 61 -0.87 -18.23 0.29
CA PRO A 61 -0.85 -18.87 -1.02
C PRO A 61 -0.71 -20.40 -0.89
N GLU A 62 -1.10 -21.12 -1.94
CA GLU A 62 -0.89 -22.57 -2.01
C GLU A 62 0.62 -22.86 -2.10
N VAL A 63 1.10 -23.72 -1.21
CA VAL A 63 2.50 -24.14 -1.16
C VAL A 63 2.65 -25.49 -1.84
N SER A 64 3.27 -25.53 -3.02
CA SER A 64 3.47 -26.76 -3.80
C SER A 64 4.74 -27.52 -3.44
N SER A 65 5.71 -26.87 -2.78
CA SER A 65 6.94 -27.53 -2.31
C SER A 65 7.50 -26.89 -1.04
N LYS A 66 8.24 -27.65 -0.23
CA LYS A 66 8.87 -27.17 1.02
C LYS A 66 9.92 -26.06 0.81
N SER A 67 10.51 -25.97 -0.37
CA SER A 67 11.53 -24.95 -0.69
C SER A 67 10.92 -23.65 -1.23
N GLN A 68 9.62 -23.63 -1.56
CA GLN A 68 8.96 -22.48 -2.15
C GLN A 68 8.75 -21.40 -1.09
N LYS A 69 9.19 -20.17 -1.39
CA LYS A 69 8.95 -18.98 -0.57
C LYS A 69 8.17 -17.94 -1.37
N PHE A 70 7.29 -17.24 -0.67
CA PHE A 70 6.42 -16.24 -1.26
C PHE A 70 6.64 -14.85 -0.67
N PRO A 71 6.39 -13.79 -1.44
CA PRO A 71 6.32 -12.43 -0.89
C PRO A 71 5.28 -12.31 0.24
N LEU A 72 5.46 -11.29 1.08
CA LEU A 72 4.44 -10.82 2.00
C LEU A 72 3.99 -9.41 1.58
N VAL A 73 2.70 -9.19 1.45
CA VAL A 73 2.10 -7.88 1.23
C VAL A 73 1.32 -7.45 2.46
N LEU A 74 1.75 -6.36 3.07
CA LEU A 74 1.06 -5.72 4.19
C LEU A 74 0.19 -4.60 3.65
N VAL A 75 -1.13 -4.65 3.93
CA VAL A 75 -2.10 -3.69 3.39
C VAL A 75 -2.80 -2.96 4.53
N PHE A 76 -2.58 -1.66 4.65
CA PHE A 76 -3.17 -0.81 5.68
C PHE A 76 -4.44 -0.10 5.19
N HIS A 77 -5.47 -0.12 6.03
CA HIS A 77 -6.78 0.48 5.75
C HIS A 77 -6.84 1.98 6.02
N GLY A 78 -7.78 2.67 5.37
CA GLY A 78 -8.14 4.05 5.66
C GLY A 78 -8.93 4.22 6.96
N SER A 79 -9.10 5.46 7.43
CA SER A 79 -9.77 5.78 8.70
C SER A 79 -11.21 5.25 8.81
N GLY A 80 -11.93 5.09 7.69
CA GLY A 80 -13.27 4.52 7.67
C GLY A 80 -13.37 3.06 8.10
N ALA A 81 -12.24 2.33 8.23
CA ALA A 81 -12.21 0.95 8.67
C ALA A 81 -11.63 0.75 10.09
N ILE A 82 -11.41 1.85 10.82
CA ILE A 82 -11.04 1.78 12.24
C ILE A 82 -12.11 0.97 12.99
N GLY A 83 -11.69 0.03 13.83
CA GLY A 83 -12.59 -0.81 14.60
C GLY A 83 -12.01 -2.16 14.98
N ASN A 84 -12.90 -3.06 15.42
CA ASN A 84 -12.56 -4.39 15.94
C ASN A 84 -13.45 -5.50 15.33
N ASP A 85 -14.15 -5.21 14.21
CA ASP A 85 -15.03 -6.20 13.57
C ASP A 85 -14.26 -7.19 12.69
N ASN A 86 -12.98 -6.93 12.41
CA ASN A 86 -12.09 -7.71 11.56
C ASN A 86 -12.63 -7.94 10.14
N THR A 87 -13.45 -7.01 9.63
CA THR A 87 -14.08 -7.08 8.30
C THR A 87 -13.96 -5.80 7.49
N LYS A 88 -14.10 -4.62 8.11
CA LYS A 88 -14.08 -3.33 7.40
C LYS A 88 -12.77 -3.04 6.67
N GLN A 89 -11.63 -3.56 7.15
CA GLN A 89 -10.34 -3.43 6.49
C GLN A 89 -10.25 -4.21 5.17
N MET A 90 -11.21 -5.14 4.93
CA MET A 90 -11.22 -6.02 3.77
C MET A 90 -11.85 -5.35 2.53
N TYR A 91 -11.25 -4.27 2.07
CA TYR A 91 -11.69 -3.50 0.89
C TYR A 91 -10.95 -3.89 -0.40
N ALA A 92 -11.22 -3.22 -1.51
CA ALA A 92 -10.75 -3.63 -2.83
C ALA A 92 -9.22 -3.82 -2.92
N LEU A 93 -8.42 -2.98 -2.25
CA LEU A 93 -6.94 -3.12 -2.28
C LEU A 93 -6.45 -4.42 -1.63
N VAL A 94 -7.17 -4.96 -0.64
CA VAL A 94 -6.87 -6.26 -0.03
C VAL A 94 -7.40 -7.39 -0.91
N LYS A 95 -8.68 -7.31 -1.28
CA LYS A 95 -9.37 -8.38 -2.01
C LYS A 95 -8.84 -8.59 -3.44
N ASN A 96 -8.24 -7.55 -4.03
CA ASN A 96 -7.60 -7.68 -5.34
C ASN A 96 -6.51 -8.76 -5.38
N TRP A 97 -5.82 -8.98 -4.28
CA TRP A 97 -4.76 -9.99 -4.20
C TRP A 97 -5.26 -11.43 -4.31
N ILE A 98 -6.54 -11.66 -4.00
CA ILE A 98 -7.15 -12.99 -4.06
C ILE A 98 -8.09 -13.19 -5.26
N THR A 99 -8.08 -12.28 -6.24
CA THR A 99 -8.70 -12.56 -7.54
C THR A 99 -8.02 -13.78 -8.16
N PRO A 100 -8.75 -14.62 -8.93
CA PRO A 100 -8.13 -15.80 -9.58
C PRO A 100 -6.86 -15.45 -10.36
N GLU A 101 -6.89 -14.35 -11.11
CA GLU A 101 -5.76 -13.86 -11.90
C GLU A 101 -4.54 -13.52 -11.03
N ASN A 102 -4.74 -12.81 -9.92
CA ASN A 102 -3.63 -12.39 -9.06
C ASN A 102 -3.11 -13.51 -8.17
N LYS A 103 -3.94 -14.44 -7.74
CA LYS A 103 -3.48 -15.66 -7.04
C LYS A 103 -2.55 -16.50 -7.93
N GLU A 104 -2.83 -16.57 -9.23
CA GLU A 104 -2.00 -17.29 -10.20
C GLU A 104 -0.70 -16.53 -10.53
N LYS A 105 -0.80 -15.23 -10.88
CA LYS A 105 0.34 -14.45 -11.38
C LYS A 105 1.22 -13.86 -10.28
N TYR A 106 0.65 -13.56 -9.11
CA TYR A 106 1.29 -12.85 -8.02
C TYR A 106 1.02 -13.53 -6.67
N PRO A 107 1.30 -14.85 -6.52
CA PRO A 107 1.05 -15.54 -5.27
C PRO A 107 1.86 -14.94 -4.12
N ALA A 108 1.18 -14.54 -3.05
CA ALA A 108 1.77 -13.88 -1.89
C ALA A 108 0.98 -14.17 -0.61
N TYR A 109 1.62 -14.07 0.54
CA TYR A 109 0.94 -13.86 1.81
C TYR A 109 0.37 -12.45 1.86
N ILE A 110 -0.88 -12.27 2.28
CA ILE A 110 -1.51 -10.96 2.41
C ILE A 110 -1.91 -10.75 3.86
N LEU A 111 -1.33 -9.76 4.51
CA LEU A 111 -1.64 -9.39 5.89
C LEU A 111 -2.42 -8.07 5.90
N ALA A 112 -3.64 -8.11 6.39
CA ALA A 112 -4.54 -6.96 6.51
C ALA A 112 -4.91 -6.74 7.99
N PRO A 113 -4.14 -5.95 8.76
CA PRO A 113 -4.50 -5.60 10.13
C PRO A 113 -5.67 -4.60 10.15
N GLN A 114 -6.48 -4.67 11.22
CA GLN A 114 -7.49 -3.67 11.54
C GLN A 114 -7.11 -2.97 12.85
N PHE A 115 -6.84 -1.67 12.75
CA PHE A 115 -6.49 -0.85 13.90
C PHE A 115 -7.75 -0.42 14.67
N PRO A 116 -7.80 -0.58 16.01
CA PRO A 116 -8.93 -0.15 16.82
C PRO A 116 -9.03 1.37 16.97
N ILE A 117 -7.95 2.07 16.77
CA ILE A 117 -7.83 3.53 16.80
C ILE A 117 -7.04 4.01 15.56
N ARG A 118 -6.89 5.33 15.39
CA ARG A 118 -6.05 5.85 14.29
C ARG A 118 -4.63 5.31 14.38
N SER A 119 -4.17 4.67 13.33
CA SER A 119 -2.78 4.15 13.23
C SER A 119 -1.77 5.21 12.82
N SER A 120 -2.24 6.36 12.35
CA SER A 120 -1.42 7.47 11.92
C SER A 120 -2.09 8.80 12.24
N ASN A 121 -1.46 9.64 13.06
CA ASN A 121 -1.88 11.00 13.37
C ASN A 121 -1.10 11.99 12.51
N TYR A 122 -1.52 13.25 12.50
CA TYR A 122 -0.90 14.31 11.69
C TYR A 122 -0.55 15.51 12.54
N HIS A 123 0.59 16.12 12.24
CA HIS A 123 1.02 17.39 12.79
C HIS A 123 1.60 18.26 11.68
N LEU A 124 1.69 19.57 11.90
CA LEU A 124 2.36 20.47 10.97
C LEU A 124 3.87 20.34 11.14
N ASP A 125 4.59 20.03 10.07
CA ASP A 125 6.05 20.19 10.03
C ASP A 125 6.37 21.67 9.82
N PRO A 126 6.94 22.37 10.82
CA PRO A 126 7.16 23.81 10.73
C PRO A 126 8.27 24.17 9.72
N ASN A 127 9.18 23.25 9.44
CA ASN A 127 10.30 23.51 8.51
C ASN A 127 9.84 23.42 7.05
N ARG A 128 8.85 22.57 6.77
CA ARG A 128 8.31 22.32 5.43
C ARG A 128 6.97 23.00 5.18
N ASN A 129 6.30 23.44 6.23
CA ASN A 129 4.95 24.00 6.19
C ASN A 129 3.94 23.04 5.49
N VAL A 130 4.07 21.75 5.74
CA VAL A 130 3.16 20.69 5.30
C VAL A 130 2.80 19.79 6.47
N LEU A 131 1.74 18.99 6.30
CA LEU A 131 1.43 17.94 7.28
C LEU A 131 2.47 16.83 7.20
N ALA A 132 2.90 16.34 8.36
CA ALA A 132 3.68 15.13 8.55
C ALA A 132 2.86 14.11 9.35
N SER A 133 3.11 12.83 9.11
CA SER A 133 2.42 11.74 9.82
C SER A 133 3.31 11.15 10.91
N GLU A 134 2.66 10.68 11.97
CA GLU A 134 3.28 9.92 13.05
C GLU A 134 2.42 8.71 13.42
N SER A 135 3.07 7.63 13.85
CA SER A 135 2.39 6.41 14.24
C SER A 135 2.31 6.24 15.76
N ASN A 136 1.49 5.29 16.18
CA ASN A 136 1.42 4.82 17.56
C ASN A 136 1.94 3.37 17.69
N GLU A 137 1.90 2.87 18.92
CA GLU A 137 2.39 1.54 19.31
C GLU A 137 1.64 0.36 18.67
N HIS A 138 0.40 0.55 18.19
CA HIS A 138 -0.32 -0.50 17.46
C HIS A 138 0.39 -0.88 16.16
N LEU A 139 1.04 0.09 15.50
CA LEU A 139 1.87 -0.21 14.33
C LEU A 139 3.10 -1.03 14.73
N ASP A 140 3.74 -0.71 15.85
CA ASP A 140 4.91 -1.45 16.32
C ASP A 140 4.58 -2.94 16.58
N LEU A 141 3.40 -3.20 17.14
CA LEU A 141 2.91 -4.57 17.35
C LEU A 141 2.75 -5.34 16.03
N VAL A 142 2.20 -4.68 15.00
CA VAL A 142 2.07 -5.29 13.65
C VAL A 142 3.44 -5.56 13.04
N LEU A 143 4.39 -4.62 13.13
CA LEU A 143 5.74 -4.77 12.57
C LEU A 143 6.52 -5.90 13.27
N GLN A 144 6.40 -6.05 14.60
CA GLN A 144 6.99 -7.17 15.33
C GLN A 144 6.39 -8.52 14.91
N TYR A 145 5.10 -8.56 14.57
CA TYR A 145 4.46 -9.79 14.11
C TYR A 145 5.02 -10.28 12.78
N ILE A 146 5.47 -9.40 11.90
CA ILE A 146 6.10 -9.81 10.63
C ILE A 146 7.36 -10.65 10.89
N ASP A 147 8.15 -10.31 11.91
CA ASP A 147 9.34 -11.13 12.27
C ASP A 147 8.94 -12.53 12.76
N SER A 148 7.80 -12.65 13.43
CA SER A 148 7.23 -13.94 13.84
C SER A 148 6.70 -14.74 12.66
N LEU A 149 5.99 -14.09 11.73
CA LEU A 149 5.51 -14.73 10.50
C LEU A 149 6.65 -15.27 9.64
N LYS A 150 7.76 -14.54 9.51
CA LYS A 150 8.97 -15.00 8.77
C LYS A 150 9.58 -16.27 9.34
N LYS A 151 9.40 -16.53 10.65
CA LYS A 151 9.89 -17.75 11.29
C LYS A 151 8.93 -18.93 11.11
N GLN A 152 7.64 -18.66 10.97
CA GLN A 152 6.58 -19.67 10.97
C GLN A 152 6.15 -20.08 9.55
N LEU A 153 6.26 -19.16 8.58
CA LEU A 153 5.78 -19.32 7.23
C LEU A 153 6.93 -19.16 6.22
N PRO A 154 6.86 -19.83 5.06
CA PRO A 154 7.87 -19.71 4.00
C PRO A 154 7.77 -18.35 3.28
N ILE A 155 8.01 -17.26 4.02
CA ILE A 155 8.05 -15.91 3.50
C ILE A 155 9.44 -15.62 2.93
N ASP A 156 9.47 -15.05 1.72
CA ASP A 156 10.68 -14.49 1.14
C ASP A 156 11.00 -13.14 1.78
N GLY A 157 11.96 -13.13 2.70
CA GLY A 157 12.37 -11.92 3.42
C GLY A 157 12.94 -10.80 2.54
N SER A 158 13.30 -11.08 1.29
CA SER A 158 13.73 -10.07 0.32
C SER A 158 12.57 -9.42 -0.43
N ARG A 159 11.34 -9.95 -0.31
CA ARG A 159 10.14 -9.46 -0.99
C ARG A 159 8.98 -9.23 -0.01
N ILE A 160 9.19 -8.31 0.92
CA ILE A 160 8.15 -7.84 1.85
C ILE A 160 7.73 -6.45 1.40
N TYR A 161 6.46 -6.25 1.13
CA TYR A 161 5.90 -5.02 0.60
C TYR A 161 4.87 -4.43 1.57
N VAL A 162 4.75 -3.11 1.56
CA VAL A 162 3.76 -2.39 2.36
C VAL A 162 3.01 -1.39 1.52
N MET A 163 1.70 -1.31 1.71
CA MET A 163 0.84 -0.36 0.99
C MET A 163 -0.39 0.02 1.81
N GLY A 164 -0.99 1.14 1.47
CA GLY A 164 -2.23 1.54 2.10
C GLY A 164 -2.86 2.78 1.48
N PHE A 165 -4.12 3.02 1.84
CA PHE A 165 -4.91 4.14 1.36
C PHE A 165 -5.25 5.09 2.50
N SER A 166 -5.19 6.42 2.26
CA SER A 166 -5.56 7.46 3.22
C SER A 166 -4.72 7.35 4.50
N MET A 167 -5.34 7.21 5.68
CA MET A 167 -4.63 6.88 6.92
C MET A 167 -3.66 5.70 6.73
N GLY A 168 -4.05 4.68 5.96
CA GLY A 168 -3.19 3.54 5.65
C GLY A 168 -1.98 3.89 4.79
N GLY A 169 -2.11 4.86 3.88
CA GLY A 169 -0.98 5.42 3.13
C GLY A 169 0.03 6.10 4.03
N SER A 170 -0.47 6.88 5.01
CA SER A 170 0.35 7.49 6.05
C SER A 170 1.02 6.44 6.95
N THR A 171 0.25 5.41 7.34
CA THR A 171 0.78 4.28 8.13
C THR A 171 1.87 3.51 7.36
N THR A 172 1.76 3.43 6.03
CA THR A 172 2.81 2.87 5.16
C THR A 172 4.11 3.66 5.31
N MET A 173 4.06 4.98 5.26
CA MET A 173 5.25 5.82 5.42
C MET A 173 5.87 5.68 6.82
N ASN A 174 5.02 5.62 7.86
CA ASN A 174 5.48 5.36 9.23
C ASN A 174 6.13 3.98 9.37
N ALA A 175 5.58 2.94 8.75
CA ALA A 175 6.15 1.59 8.77
C ALA A 175 7.53 1.54 8.11
N LEU A 176 7.68 2.18 6.95
CA LEU A 176 8.95 2.31 6.23
C LEU A 176 10.00 3.06 7.06
N SER A 177 9.63 4.19 7.69
CA SER A 177 10.52 4.96 8.55
C SER A 177 10.95 4.19 9.81
N LYS A 178 10.05 3.40 10.42
CA LYS A 178 10.36 2.59 11.60
C LYS A 178 11.23 1.37 11.29
N ARG A 179 10.98 0.70 10.17
CA ARG A 179 11.63 -0.54 9.78
C ARG A 179 12.06 -0.54 8.30
N PRO A 180 12.98 0.38 7.91
CA PRO A 180 13.49 0.43 6.54
C PRO A 180 14.21 -0.87 6.13
N ASP A 181 14.72 -1.63 7.10
CA ASP A 181 15.35 -2.94 6.92
C ASP A 181 14.36 -4.02 6.43
N LEU A 182 13.07 -3.85 6.70
CA LEU A 182 12.07 -4.89 6.49
C LEU A 182 11.55 -4.92 5.05
N PHE A 183 11.31 -3.75 4.45
CA PHE A 183 10.53 -3.64 3.22
C PHE A 183 11.38 -3.55 1.95
N ALA A 184 10.93 -4.24 0.91
CA ALA A 184 11.49 -4.18 -0.44
C ALA A 184 10.89 -3.03 -1.26
N ALA A 185 9.67 -2.60 -0.95
CA ALA A 185 8.99 -1.47 -1.59
C ALA A 185 7.79 -1.00 -0.77
N GLY A 186 7.34 0.23 -1.01
CA GLY A 186 6.13 0.80 -0.43
C GLY A 186 5.27 1.57 -1.41
N ILE A 187 3.94 1.57 -1.19
CA ILE A 187 2.98 2.36 -1.97
C ILE A 187 2.12 3.20 -1.02
N ASN A 188 2.21 4.52 -1.16
CA ASN A 188 1.38 5.47 -0.45
C ASN A 188 0.27 5.97 -1.37
N ILE A 189 -0.99 5.62 -1.07
CA ILE A 189 -2.15 6.07 -1.83
C ILE A 189 -2.91 7.10 -0.98
N SER A 190 -2.90 8.36 -1.40
CA SER A 190 -3.59 9.50 -0.74
C SER A 190 -3.33 9.63 0.76
N GLY A 191 -2.15 9.22 1.24
CA GLY A 191 -1.72 9.40 2.63
C GLY A 191 -0.94 10.68 2.84
N ILE A 192 -0.47 10.90 4.06
CA ILE A 192 0.47 11.97 4.45
C ILE A 192 1.84 11.34 4.68
N SER A 193 2.89 11.99 4.18
CA SER A 193 4.27 11.51 4.33
C SER A 193 4.79 11.64 5.77
N GLN A 194 5.79 10.81 6.07
CA GLN A 194 6.60 10.88 7.27
C GLN A 194 8.01 11.32 6.84
N PHE A 195 8.56 12.34 7.47
CA PHE A 195 9.81 12.95 7.04
C PHE A 195 11.03 12.54 7.89
N ASP A 196 10.81 11.89 9.03
CA ASP A 196 11.91 11.36 9.81
C ASP A 196 12.60 10.23 9.05
N LYS A 197 13.93 10.20 9.14
CA LYS A 197 14.76 9.14 8.54
C LYS A 197 14.61 8.99 7.01
N MET A 198 14.31 10.06 6.30
CA MET A 198 14.21 10.05 4.82
C MET A 198 15.45 9.43 4.17
N GLU A 199 16.63 9.66 4.75
CA GLU A 199 17.90 9.09 4.25
C GLU A 199 17.88 7.55 4.21
N ASP A 200 17.26 6.92 5.21
CA ASP A 200 17.15 5.45 5.28
C ASP A 200 16.25 4.89 4.19
N LEU A 201 15.36 5.73 3.62
CA LEU A 201 14.41 5.35 2.58
C LEU A 201 14.97 5.48 1.15
N LYS A 202 16.16 6.08 0.97
CA LYS A 202 16.74 6.35 -0.36
C LYS A 202 16.85 5.11 -1.27
N ASN A 203 17.03 3.94 -0.66
CA ASN A 203 17.22 2.69 -1.40
C ASN A 203 15.94 1.87 -1.55
N ILE A 204 14.84 2.29 -0.95
CA ILE A 204 13.56 1.60 -1.01
C ILE A 204 12.73 2.19 -2.16
N PRO A 205 12.29 1.38 -3.14
CA PRO A 205 11.33 1.82 -4.13
C PRO A 205 10.03 2.29 -3.49
N LEU A 206 9.66 3.55 -3.74
CA LEU A 206 8.45 4.19 -3.21
C LEU A 206 7.57 4.65 -4.37
N TRP A 207 6.29 4.35 -4.29
CA TRP A 207 5.32 4.81 -5.25
C TRP A 207 4.20 5.59 -4.56
N TYR A 208 4.11 6.87 -4.89
CA TYR A 208 3.03 7.75 -4.46
C TYR A 208 1.94 7.80 -5.52
N ILE A 209 0.70 7.72 -5.07
CA ILE A 209 -0.50 7.83 -5.91
C ILE A 209 -1.44 8.79 -5.20
N HIS A 210 -1.73 9.95 -5.82
CA HIS A 210 -2.51 10.98 -5.15
C HIS A 210 -3.44 11.70 -6.13
N GLY A 211 -4.65 12.03 -5.68
CA GLY A 211 -5.58 12.85 -6.44
C GLY A 211 -5.20 14.34 -6.37
N SER A 212 -5.13 15.02 -7.52
CA SER A 212 -4.71 16.44 -7.55
C SER A 212 -5.66 17.39 -6.82
N LEU A 213 -6.94 17.00 -6.65
CA LEU A 213 -7.96 17.76 -5.94
C LEU A 213 -8.27 17.21 -4.54
N ASP A 214 -7.41 16.37 -3.98
CA ASP A 214 -7.62 15.79 -2.66
C ASP A 214 -7.56 16.88 -1.57
N THR A 215 -8.69 17.09 -0.88
CA THR A 215 -8.82 18.04 0.22
C THR A 215 -8.86 17.38 1.60
N ASP A 216 -9.05 16.05 1.66
CA ASP A 216 -9.03 15.30 2.91
C ASP A 216 -7.58 15.13 3.39
N ASN A 217 -6.71 14.70 2.48
CA ASN A 217 -5.26 14.66 2.65
C ASN A 217 -4.62 15.45 1.50
N SER A 218 -4.27 16.71 1.71
CA SER A 218 -3.65 17.50 0.65
C SER A 218 -2.39 16.81 0.07
N PRO A 219 -2.22 16.76 -1.25
CA PRO A 219 -1.04 16.16 -1.89
C PRO A 219 0.28 16.89 -1.56
N LYS A 220 0.21 18.09 -0.96
CA LYS A 220 1.40 18.91 -0.65
C LYS A 220 2.46 18.15 0.14
N SER A 221 2.07 17.36 1.14
CA SER A 221 3.00 16.57 1.95
C SER A 221 3.77 15.56 1.09
N ASN A 222 3.06 14.82 0.25
CA ASN A 222 3.66 13.82 -0.62
C ASN A 222 4.49 14.43 -1.74
N LEU A 223 4.07 15.57 -2.30
CA LEU A 223 4.84 16.32 -3.29
C LEU A 223 6.13 16.87 -2.66
N GLN A 224 6.09 17.40 -1.45
CA GLN A 224 7.27 17.86 -0.73
C GLN A 224 8.26 16.71 -0.51
N PHE A 225 7.78 15.56 -0.04
CA PHE A 225 8.61 14.37 0.11
C PHE A 225 9.24 13.92 -1.22
N PHE A 226 8.43 13.89 -2.29
CA PHE A 226 8.91 13.53 -3.63
C PHE A 226 9.99 14.48 -4.12
N GLU A 227 9.81 15.81 -3.97
CA GLU A 227 10.79 16.81 -4.38
C GLU A 227 12.13 16.64 -3.65
N GLU A 228 12.12 16.38 -2.35
CA GLU A 228 13.33 16.14 -1.57
C GLU A 228 14.02 14.82 -1.94
N MET A 229 13.28 13.83 -2.41
CA MET A 229 13.76 12.46 -2.68
C MET A 229 13.97 12.14 -4.17
N LYS A 230 13.48 12.94 -5.11
CA LYS A 230 13.47 12.63 -6.56
C LYS A 230 14.87 12.37 -7.15
N GLY A 231 15.93 12.89 -6.52
CA GLY A 231 17.32 12.63 -6.90
C GLY A 231 17.74 11.15 -6.77
N ASN A 232 17.06 10.37 -5.93
CA ASN A 232 17.47 9.02 -5.53
C ASN A 232 17.10 7.90 -6.52
N GLY A 233 16.36 8.17 -7.57
CA GLY A 233 16.11 7.21 -8.65
C GLY A 233 15.01 6.18 -8.41
N LYS A 234 14.54 5.99 -7.16
CA LYS A 234 13.59 4.93 -6.79
C LYS A 234 12.23 5.41 -6.32
N ILE A 235 11.96 6.71 -6.42
CA ILE A 235 10.68 7.29 -6.05
C ILE A 235 9.85 7.61 -7.30
N PHE A 236 8.58 7.26 -7.28
CA PHE A 236 7.62 7.47 -8.36
C PHE A 236 6.39 8.19 -7.82
N PHE A 237 5.83 9.10 -8.59
CA PHE A 237 4.64 9.85 -8.23
C PHE A 237 3.62 9.83 -9.37
N TRP A 238 2.45 9.28 -9.10
CA TRP A 238 1.28 9.39 -9.98
C TRP A 238 0.34 10.47 -9.44
N ASP A 239 0.26 11.56 -10.17
CA ASP A 239 -0.68 12.64 -9.96
C ASP A 239 -1.97 12.33 -10.73
N CYS A 240 -2.99 11.87 -10.02
CA CYS A 240 -4.28 11.53 -10.62
C CYS A 240 -5.08 12.81 -10.87
N LYS A 241 -5.03 13.27 -12.12
CA LYS A 241 -5.61 14.53 -12.57
C LYS A 241 -7.11 14.60 -12.23
N ASP A 242 -7.53 15.72 -11.65
CA ASP A 242 -8.92 16.04 -11.31
C ASP A 242 -9.61 14.98 -10.42
N LYS A 243 -8.84 14.23 -9.62
CA LYS A 243 -9.38 13.25 -8.69
C LYS A 243 -9.32 13.76 -7.25
N TRP A 244 -10.41 13.45 -6.54
CA TRP A 244 -10.57 13.70 -5.10
C TRP A 244 -10.11 12.47 -4.31
N HIS A 245 -10.06 12.58 -2.98
CA HIS A 245 -9.62 11.54 -2.06
C HIS A 245 -10.21 10.15 -2.35
N ASN A 246 -11.52 10.08 -2.55
CA ASN A 246 -12.25 8.81 -2.63
C ASN A 246 -12.50 8.30 -4.06
N ASN A 247 -12.05 8.99 -5.10
CA ASN A 247 -12.33 8.59 -6.49
C ASN A 247 -11.08 8.29 -7.33
N ILE A 248 -9.97 7.94 -6.68
CA ILE A 248 -8.74 7.51 -7.36
C ILE A 248 -8.72 6.00 -7.67
N ALA A 249 -9.67 5.22 -7.12
CA ALA A 249 -9.73 3.80 -7.43
C ALA A 249 -10.12 3.59 -8.90
N SER A 250 -9.24 2.99 -9.67
CA SER A 250 -9.46 2.64 -11.07
C SER A 250 -8.93 1.23 -11.36
N LYS A 251 -9.42 0.64 -12.46
CA LYS A 251 -8.92 -0.66 -12.93
C LYS A 251 -7.43 -0.60 -13.20
N GLU A 252 -6.97 0.45 -13.87
CA GLU A 252 -5.56 0.67 -14.20
C GLU A 252 -4.68 0.66 -12.94
N LEU A 253 -5.09 1.40 -11.91
CA LEU A 253 -4.37 1.44 -10.64
C LEU A 253 -4.31 0.07 -9.99
N ILE A 254 -5.47 -0.58 -9.84
CA ILE A 254 -5.59 -1.86 -9.13
C ILE A 254 -4.78 -2.96 -9.81
N ASP A 255 -4.80 -3.03 -11.14
CA ASP A 255 -4.05 -4.04 -11.92
C ASP A 255 -2.54 -3.76 -11.95
N THR A 256 -2.12 -2.50 -11.81
CA THR A 256 -0.72 -2.13 -11.87
C THR A 256 0.03 -2.37 -10.57
N ILE A 257 -0.64 -2.31 -9.42
CA ILE A 257 -0.04 -2.49 -8.10
C ILE A 257 0.71 -3.83 -7.97
N PRO A 258 0.10 -5.01 -8.22
CA PRO A 258 0.82 -6.28 -8.12
C PRO A 258 2.00 -6.37 -9.07
N LYS A 259 1.83 -5.93 -10.32
CA LYS A 259 2.88 -5.91 -11.35
C LYS A 259 4.10 -5.09 -10.92
N TRP A 260 3.86 -3.95 -10.28
CA TRP A 260 4.94 -3.07 -9.85
C TRP A 260 5.66 -3.64 -8.63
N LEU A 261 4.93 -4.08 -7.59
CA LEU A 261 5.51 -4.64 -6.37
C LEU A 261 6.37 -5.87 -6.67
N PHE A 262 5.90 -6.79 -7.50
CA PHE A 262 6.61 -8.03 -7.81
C PHE A 262 7.91 -7.84 -8.62
N LYS A 263 8.15 -6.65 -9.16
CA LYS A 263 9.44 -6.27 -9.76
C LYS A 263 10.47 -5.80 -8.72
N GLN A 264 10.04 -5.57 -7.48
CA GLN A 264 10.91 -5.03 -6.43
C GLN A 264 11.44 -6.15 -5.55
N GLN A 265 12.74 -6.07 -5.23
CA GLN A 265 13.41 -7.00 -4.33
C GLN A 265 14.53 -6.28 -3.60
N LYS A 266 14.68 -6.56 -2.31
CA LYS A 266 15.87 -6.13 -1.57
C LYS A 266 17.10 -6.84 -2.08
N LYS A 267 18.18 -6.11 -2.19
CA LYS A 267 19.51 -6.66 -2.47
C LYS A 267 20.13 -7.21 -1.19
#